data_b6c8327e7967fa75570b0ead75de9d03
#
_entry.id   b6c8327e7967fa75570b0ead75de9d03
#
_cell.length_a   1.000
_cell.length_b   1.000
_cell.length_c   1.000
_cell.angle_alpha   90.00
_cell.angle_beta   90.00
_cell.angle_gamma   90.00
#
_symmetry.space_group_name_H-M   'P 1'
#
loop_
_entity.id
_entity.type
_entity.pdbx_description
1 polymer ?
#
loop_
_entity_poly.entity_id
_entity_poly.type
_entity_poly.pdbx_seq_one_letter_code
_entity_poly.pdbx_strand_id
1 'polypeptide(L)'
;LPIEESKPLLNKLSKLEQSVIKNTQIAEGANSLIKFLHSQSYEIGILTRNTKDNAIQTLTHIDLYKFFRPEFIIGRDEQKPKPSPEGISYLLSKWNKKLNNAVIIGDYRLDLEAGRNAGISTILIGQATDEDTEKLADYQFSNLSKLKSSLESQLLF
;
A
#
# COMPACT_ATOMS: atom_id res chain seq x y z
N LEU A 1 26.32 -16.95 0.78
CA LEU A 1 26.54 -17.74 -0.45
C LEU A 1 27.39 -16.90 -1.42
N PRO A 2 28.39 -17.48 -2.09
CA PRO A 2 29.16 -16.79 -3.13
C PRO A 2 28.23 -16.28 -4.25
N ILE A 3 28.59 -15.16 -4.87
CA ILE A 3 27.77 -14.45 -5.88
C ILE A 3 27.39 -15.36 -7.06
N GLU A 4 28.25 -16.31 -7.44
CA GLU A 4 27.96 -17.24 -8.54
C GLU A 4 26.92 -18.32 -8.21
N GLU A 5 26.85 -18.78 -6.96
CA GLU A 5 25.84 -19.76 -6.50
C GLU A 5 24.46 -19.12 -6.29
N SER A 6 24.40 -17.80 -6.09
CA SER A 6 23.15 -17.08 -5.90
C SER A 6 22.41 -16.75 -7.22
N LYS A 7 23.11 -16.68 -8.35
CA LYS A 7 22.52 -16.33 -9.66
C LYS A 7 21.33 -17.19 -10.09
N PRO A 8 21.37 -18.56 -9.99
CA PRO A 8 20.22 -19.39 -10.38
C PRO A 8 19.01 -19.14 -9.47
N LEU A 9 19.26 -18.90 -8.18
CA LEU A 9 18.20 -18.63 -7.20
C LEU A 9 17.55 -17.27 -7.47
N LEU A 10 18.33 -16.24 -7.73
CA LEU A 10 17.86 -14.90 -8.10
C LEU A 10 17.06 -14.93 -9.41
N ASN A 11 17.50 -15.68 -10.40
CA ASN A 11 16.76 -15.85 -11.66
C ASN A 11 15.41 -16.56 -11.44
N LYS A 12 15.39 -17.57 -10.58
CA LYS A 12 14.14 -18.26 -10.22
C LYS A 12 13.19 -17.36 -9.47
N LEU A 13 13.68 -16.58 -8.53
CA LEU A 13 12.92 -15.59 -7.78
C LEU A 13 12.32 -14.53 -8.73
N SER A 14 13.12 -13.98 -9.63
CA SER A 14 12.65 -12.98 -10.61
C SER A 14 11.56 -13.53 -11.53
N LYS A 15 11.67 -14.81 -11.97
CA LYS A 15 10.62 -15.46 -12.77
C LYS A 15 9.33 -15.64 -11.99
N LEU A 16 9.43 -16.01 -10.70
CA LEU A 16 8.25 -16.13 -9.82
C LEU A 16 7.59 -14.76 -9.59
N GLU A 17 8.37 -13.74 -9.31
CA GLU A 17 7.87 -12.37 -9.15
C GLU A 17 7.15 -11.89 -10.42
N GLN A 18 7.72 -12.11 -11.60
CA GLN A 18 7.08 -11.78 -12.87
C GLN A 18 5.79 -12.58 -13.14
N SER A 19 5.76 -13.84 -12.75
CA SER A 19 4.55 -14.66 -12.85
C SER A 19 3.43 -14.12 -11.94
N VAL A 20 3.76 -13.71 -10.73
CA VAL A 20 2.80 -13.08 -9.81
C VAL A 20 2.23 -11.80 -10.41
N ILE A 21 3.08 -10.92 -10.97
CA ILE A 21 2.64 -9.68 -11.60
C ILE A 21 1.64 -9.94 -12.73
N LYS A 22 1.94 -10.88 -13.63
CA LYS A 22 1.07 -11.24 -14.76
C LYS A 22 -0.28 -11.80 -14.35
N ASN A 23 -0.36 -12.45 -13.20
CA ASN A 23 -1.57 -13.06 -12.66
C ASN A 23 -2.29 -12.16 -11.64
N THR A 24 -1.74 -10.97 -11.35
CA THR A 24 -2.38 -10.04 -10.41
C THR A 24 -3.69 -9.52 -10.98
N GLN A 25 -4.74 -9.64 -10.19
CA GLN A 25 -6.03 -9.05 -10.47
C GLN A 25 -6.23 -7.80 -9.61
N ILE A 26 -6.93 -6.82 -10.17
CA ILE A 26 -7.29 -5.62 -9.43
C ILE A 26 -8.30 -5.97 -8.32
N ALA A 27 -8.06 -5.49 -7.11
CA ALA A 27 -8.99 -5.67 -6.01
C ALA A 27 -10.31 -4.93 -6.28
N GLU A 28 -11.42 -5.52 -5.80
CA GLU A 28 -12.74 -4.91 -5.95
C GLU A 28 -12.78 -3.50 -5.38
N GLY A 29 -13.20 -2.54 -6.20
CA GLY A 29 -13.30 -1.14 -5.82
C GLY A 29 -12.00 -0.33 -5.95
N ALA A 30 -10.84 -0.95 -6.20
CA ALA A 30 -9.57 -0.23 -6.26
C ALA A 30 -9.55 0.87 -7.33
N ASN A 31 -9.97 0.55 -8.55
CA ASN A 31 -10.00 1.52 -9.64
C ASN A 31 -10.91 2.73 -9.31
N SER A 32 -12.10 2.48 -8.78
CA SER A 32 -13.06 3.54 -8.45
C SER A 32 -12.60 4.38 -7.26
N LEU A 33 -11.98 3.76 -6.24
CA LEU A 33 -11.42 4.48 -5.10
C LEU A 33 -10.24 5.37 -5.52
N ILE A 34 -9.28 4.83 -6.29
CA ILE A 34 -8.10 5.62 -6.73
C ILE A 34 -8.53 6.80 -7.60
N LYS A 35 -9.46 6.60 -8.53
CA LYS A 35 -10.01 7.70 -9.34
C LYS A 35 -10.70 8.77 -8.49
N PHE A 36 -11.49 8.34 -7.51
CA PHE A 36 -12.15 9.25 -6.56
C PHE A 36 -11.12 10.06 -5.78
N LEU A 37 -10.14 9.42 -5.13
CA LEU A 37 -9.10 10.10 -4.36
C LEU A 37 -8.31 11.10 -5.22
N HIS A 38 -7.95 10.70 -6.44
CA HIS A 38 -7.26 11.58 -7.38
C HIS A 38 -8.14 12.78 -7.79
N SER A 39 -9.44 12.58 -8.04
CA SER A 39 -10.38 13.67 -8.38
C SER A 39 -10.60 14.67 -7.24
N GLN A 40 -10.45 14.23 -6.00
CA GLN A 40 -10.53 15.05 -4.80
C GLN A 40 -9.18 15.67 -4.40
N SER A 41 -8.15 15.52 -5.24
CA SER A 41 -6.79 16.05 -4.99
C SER A 41 -6.12 15.51 -3.73
N TYR A 42 -6.46 14.29 -3.32
CA TYR A 42 -5.70 13.60 -2.27
C TYR A 42 -4.31 13.22 -2.78
N GLU A 43 -3.30 13.40 -1.94
CA GLU A 43 -2.00 12.80 -2.17
C GLU A 43 -2.09 11.30 -1.91
N ILE A 44 -1.64 10.50 -2.86
CA ILE A 44 -1.67 9.04 -2.76
C ILE A 44 -0.28 8.47 -3.00
N GLY A 45 0.05 7.42 -2.24
CA GLY A 45 1.30 6.71 -2.35
C GLY A 45 1.13 5.21 -2.12
N ILE A 46 2.15 4.47 -2.50
CA ILE A 46 2.25 3.02 -2.25
C ILE A 46 3.40 2.76 -1.30
N LEU A 47 3.14 1.94 -0.29
CA LEU A 47 4.15 1.39 0.60
C LEU A 47 4.08 -0.14 0.53
N THR A 48 5.08 -0.76 -0.06
CA THR A 48 5.10 -2.20 -0.30
C THR A 48 6.35 -2.87 0.26
N ARG A 49 6.24 -4.15 0.62
CA ARG A 49 7.39 -5.02 0.95
C ARG A 49 8.04 -5.64 -0.29
N ASN A 50 7.47 -5.40 -1.46
CA ASN A 50 8.07 -5.77 -2.73
C ASN A 50 9.08 -4.70 -3.18
N THR A 51 9.80 -4.94 -4.28
CA THR A 51 10.63 -3.89 -4.89
C THR A 51 9.75 -2.82 -5.52
N LYS A 52 10.28 -1.62 -5.63
CA LYS A 52 9.61 -0.51 -6.33
C LYS A 52 9.31 -0.85 -7.79
N ASP A 53 10.25 -1.49 -8.48
CA ASP A 53 10.08 -1.90 -9.89
C ASP A 53 8.92 -2.88 -10.05
N ASN A 54 8.81 -3.88 -9.18
CA ASN A 54 7.69 -4.82 -9.19
C ASN A 54 6.36 -4.13 -8.89
N ALA A 55 6.34 -3.15 -7.99
CA ALA A 55 5.14 -2.36 -7.72
C ALA A 55 4.71 -1.55 -8.95
N ILE A 56 5.65 -0.90 -9.63
CA ILE A 56 5.40 -0.15 -10.88
C ILE A 56 4.87 -1.08 -11.96
N GLN A 57 5.49 -2.24 -12.16
CA GLN A 57 5.03 -3.23 -13.15
C GLN A 57 3.62 -3.73 -12.84
N THR A 58 3.33 -4.01 -11.56
CA THR A 58 1.99 -4.42 -11.11
C THR A 58 0.96 -3.34 -11.39
N LEU A 59 1.23 -2.10 -10.97
CA LEU A 59 0.34 -0.96 -11.21
C LEU A 59 0.11 -0.69 -12.70
N THR A 60 1.13 -0.90 -13.53
CA THR A 60 1.04 -0.78 -15.00
C THR A 60 0.16 -1.88 -15.56
N HIS A 61 0.35 -3.13 -15.11
CA HIS A 61 -0.45 -4.27 -15.55
C HIS A 61 -1.95 -4.09 -15.28
N ILE A 62 -2.31 -3.50 -14.13
CA ILE A 62 -3.71 -3.24 -13.76
C ILE A 62 -4.22 -1.83 -14.12
N ASP A 63 -3.49 -1.09 -14.97
CA ASP A 63 -3.83 0.27 -15.47
C ASP A 63 -4.06 1.33 -14.38
N LEU A 64 -3.36 1.22 -13.26
CA LEU A 64 -3.42 2.20 -12.16
C LEU A 64 -2.17 3.08 -12.04
N TYR A 65 -1.05 2.74 -12.69
CA TYR A 65 0.22 3.47 -12.54
C TYR A 65 0.09 4.97 -12.83
N LYS A 66 -0.73 5.35 -13.77
CA LYS A 66 -0.98 6.75 -14.18
C LYS A 66 -1.50 7.68 -13.07
N PHE A 67 -2.01 7.11 -11.96
CA PHE A 67 -2.49 7.87 -10.81
C PHE A 67 -1.42 8.07 -9.73
N PHE A 68 -0.25 7.44 -9.87
CA PHE A 68 0.81 7.49 -8.88
C PHE A 68 2.05 8.18 -9.42
N ARG A 69 2.63 9.07 -8.63
CA ARG A 69 3.93 9.65 -8.94
C ARG A 69 5.03 8.67 -8.51
N PRO A 70 6.05 8.42 -9.34
CA PRO A 70 7.11 7.43 -9.04
C PRO A 70 7.81 7.65 -7.70
N GLU A 71 7.97 8.91 -7.28
CA GLU A 71 8.57 9.26 -6.00
C GLU A 71 7.71 8.91 -4.78
N PHE A 72 6.42 8.59 -4.99
CA PHE A 72 5.47 8.17 -3.94
C PHE A 72 5.21 6.65 -3.94
N ILE A 73 5.97 5.90 -4.71
CA ILE A 73 6.00 4.43 -4.67
C ILE A 73 7.26 4.00 -3.92
N ILE A 74 7.07 3.46 -2.72
CA ILE A 74 8.13 3.10 -1.79
C ILE A 74 8.15 1.58 -1.65
N GLY A 75 9.21 0.96 -2.13
CA GLY A 75 9.49 -0.45 -1.99
C GLY A 75 10.41 -0.76 -0.80
N ARG A 76 10.77 -2.03 -0.67
CA ARG A 76 11.62 -2.53 0.42
C ARG A 76 13.06 -1.99 0.40
N ASP A 77 13.51 -1.50 -0.75
CA ASP A 77 14.90 -1.06 -0.94
C ASP A 77 15.05 0.47 -0.77
N GLU A 78 13.93 1.24 -0.79
CA GLU A 78 13.93 2.70 -0.62
C GLU A 78 13.84 3.13 0.83
N GLN A 79 13.07 2.38 1.65
CA GLN A 79 12.89 2.65 3.08
C GLN A 79 12.79 1.31 3.82
N LYS A 80 13.01 1.31 5.14
CA LYS A 80 12.78 0.10 5.94
C LYS A 80 11.36 -0.41 5.74
N PRO A 81 11.19 -1.71 5.46
CA PRO A 81 9.88 -2.27 5.18
C PRO A 81 8.95 -2.23 6.41
N LYS A 82 7.65 -2.26 6.14
CA LYS A 82 6.62 -2.43 7.17
C LYS A 82 6.96 -3.61 8.10
N PRO A 83 6.82 -3.48 9.42
CA PRO A 83 6.06 -2.46 10.16
C PRO A 83 6.82 -1.19 10.52
N SER A 84 8.01 -0.91 9.93
CA SER A 84 8.70 0.35 10.14
C SER A 84 7.84 1.54 9.68
N PRO A 85 7.82 2.66 10.43
CA PRO A 85 7.11 3.88 10.04
C PRO A 85 7.86 4.73 9.01
N GLU A 86 9.10 4.38 8.66
CA GLU A 86 9.99 5.24 7.86
C GLU A 86 9.40 5.59 6.48
N GLY A 87 8.79 4.62 5.78
CA GLY A 87 8.16 4.87 4.49
C GLY A 87 6.99 5.85 4.58
N ILE A 88 6.17 5.77 5.64
CA ILE A 88 5.08 6.70 5.92
C ILE A 88 5.63 8.10 6.21
N SER A 89 6.62 8.20 7.09
CA SER A 89 7.26 9.46 7.44
C SER A 89 7.88 10.14 6.22
N TYR A 90 8.52 9.36 5.35
CA TYR A 90 9.04 9.85 4.08
C TYR A 90 7.95 10.47 3.20
N LEU A 91 6.84 9.74 2.96
CA LEU A 91 5.73 10.22 2.16
C LEU A 91 5.12 11.50 2.74
N LEU A 92 4.87 11.55 4.04
CA LEU A 92 4.33 12.73 4.72
C LEU A 92 5.24 13.96 4.56
N SER A 93 6.56 13.76 4.65
CA SER A 93 7.54 14.83 4.44
C SER A 93 7.48 15.36 3.00
N LYS A 94 7.34 14.49 2.00
CA LYS A 94 7.22 14.87 0.59
C LYS A 94 5.91 15.60 0.29
N TRP A 95 4.83 15.22 0.93
CA TRP A 95 3.52 15.83 0.78
C TRP A 95 3.35 17.11 1.64
N ASN A 96 4.30 17.41 2.52
CA ASN A 96 4.19 18.46 3.53
C ASN A 96 2.89 18.36 4.34
N LYS A 97 2.57 17.14 4.78
CA LYS A 97 1.36 16.81 5.54
C LYS A 97 1.70 16.44 6.98
N LYS A 98 0.75 16.74 7.88
CA LYS A 98 0.81 16.34 9.29
C LYS A 98 0.25 14.93 9.48
N LEU A 99 0.62 14.28 10.57
CA LEU A 99 0.19 12.93 10.93
C LEU A 99 -1.35 12.78 10.96
N ASN A 100 -2.05 13.74 11.52
CA ASN A 100 -3.52 13.71 11.64
C ASN A 100 -4.26 13.90 10.31
N ASN A 101 -3.54 14.19 9.21
CA ASN A 101 -4.11 14.36 7.88
C ASN A 101 -3.73 13.19 6.95
N ALA A 102 -3.35 12.07 7.53
CA ALA A 102 -2.94 10.89 6.77
C ALA A 102 -3.55 9.62 7.35
N VAL A 103 -3.73 8.65 6.47
CA VAL A 103 -4.23 7.33 6.80
C VAL A 103 -3.47 6.28 5.98
N ILE A 104 -3.21 5.13 6.58
CA ILE A 104 -2.79 3.95 5.85
C ILE A 104 -3.97 3.01 5.63
N ILE A 105 -4.09 2.49 4.42
CA ILE A 105 -5.10 1.50 4.03
C ILE A 105 -4.36 0.22 3.69
N GLY A 106 -4.70 -0.87 4.35
CA GLY A 106 -4.07 -2.16 4.09
C GLY A 106 -4.99 -3.33 4.42
N ASP A 107 -4.60 -4.51 4.00
CA ASP A 107 -5.32 -5.76 4.23
C ASP A 107 -4.57 -6.70 5.17
N TYR A 108 -3.39 -6.27 5.64
CA TYR A 108 -2.51 -7.10 6.46
C TYR A 108 -2.03 -6.38 7.73
N ARG A 109 -1.79 -7.16 8.79
CA ARG A 109 -1.34 -6.68 10.10
C ARG A 109 -0.18 -5.68 10.02
N LEU A 110 0.82 -5.96 9.17
CA LEU A 110 2.01 -5.11 9.05
C LEU A 110 1.70 -3.69 8.51
N ASP A 111 0.62 -3.53 7.75
CA ASP A 111 0.16 -2.21 7.29
C ASP A 111 -0.33 -1.39 8.48
N LEU A 112 -1.16 -2.00 9.32
CA LEU A 112 -1.74 -1.37 10.49
C LEU A 112 -0.65 -1.05 11.54
N GLU A 113 0.27 -1.99 11.79
CA GLU A 113 1.41 -1.76 12.67
C GLU A 113 2.27 -0.59 12.20
N ALA A 114 2.54 -0.48 10.88
CA ALA A 114 3.29 0.65 10.33
C ALA A 114 2.56 1.98 10.56
N GLY A 115 1.24 2.00 10.40
CA GLY A 115 0.41 3.18 10.68
C GLY A 115 0.45 3.57 12.15
N ARG A 116 0.26 2.61 13.06
CA ARG A 116 0.36 2.83 14.51
C ARG A 116 1.75 3.35 14.92
N ASN A 117 2.80 2.74 14.39
CA ASN A 117 4.17 3.15 14.65
C ASN A 117 4.48 4.56 14.10
N ALA A 118 3.81 4.97 13.02
CA ALA A 118 3.91 6.31 12.48
C ALA A 118 2.99 7.33 13.17
N GLY A 119 2.03 6.89 13.99
CA GLY A 119 1.06 7.76 14.65
C GLY A 119 -0.03 8.31 13.72
N ILE A 120 -0.38 7.59 12.66
CA ILE A 120 -1.46 7.93 11.73
C ILE A 120 -2.64 6.98 11.87
N SER A 121 -3.81 7.38 11.36
CA SER A 121 -5.00 6.52 11.32
C SER A 121 -4.80 5.30 10.42
N THR A 122 -5.46 4.21 10.77
CA THR A 122 -5.34 2.91 10.12
C THR A 122 -6.70 2.40 9.64
N ILE A 123 -6.75 1.93 8.40
CA ILE A 123 -7.94 1.31 7.80
C ILE A 123 -7.61 -0.12 7.38
N LEU A 124 -8.34 -1.09 7.91
CA LEU A 124 -8.28 -2.49 7.49
C LEU A 124 -9.30 -2.75 6.36
N ILE A 125 -8.85 -3.37 5.29
CA ILE A 125 -9.72 -3.89 4.22
C ILE A 125 -9.82 -5.40 4.35
N GLY A 126 -11.04 -5.92 4.39
CA GLY A 126 -11.32 -7.33 4.62
C GLY A 126 -11.56 -7.66 6.09
N GLN A 127 -11.23 -8.87 6.47
CA GLN A 127 -11.40 -9.36 7.85
C GLN A 127 -10.05 -9.42 8.56
N ALA A 128 -10.04 -9.07 9.84
CA ALA A 128 -8.88 -9.27 10.69
C ALA A 128 -8.59 -10.78 10.81
N THR A 129 -7.32 -11.14 10.81
CA THR A 129 -6.88 -12.52 10.96
C THR A 129 -6.98 -12.99 12.42
N ASP A 130 -6.98 -12.07 13.35
CA ASP A 130 -7.00 -12.27 14.79
C ASP A 130 -7.43 -10.98 15.53
N GLU A 131 -7.79 -11.09 16.81
CA GLU A 131 -8.21 -9.97 17.66
C GLU A 131 -7.13 -8.87 17.80
N ASP A 132 -5.86 -9.23 17.78
CA ASP A 132 -4.77 -8.26 17.90
C ASP A 132 -4.65 -7.41 16.63
N THR A 133 -4.88 -8.01 15.47
CA THR A 133 -4.96 -7.28 14.20
C THR A 133 -6.17 -6.35 14.18
N GLU A 134 -7.33 -6.82 14.68
CA GLU A 134 -8.54 -5.98 14.76
C GLU A 134 -8.32 -4.72 15.61
N LYS A 135 -7.65 -4.85 16.77
CA LYS A 135 -7.32 -3.72 17.67
C LYS A 135 -6.39 -2.67 17.04
N LEU A 136 -5.67 -3.02 15.99
CA LEU A 136 -4.78 -2.09 15.27
C LEU A 136 -5.54 -1.20 14.29
N ALA A 137 -6.77 -1.55 13.89
CA ALA A 137 -7.56 -0.80 12.94
C ALA A 137 -8.42 0.27 13.65
N ASP A 138 -8.35 1.52 13.18
CA ASP A 138 -9.30 2.55 13.60
C ASP A 138 -10.63 2.40 12.87
N TYR A 139 -10.57 1.92 11.61
CA TYR A 139 -11.73 1.64 10.76
C TYR A 139 -11.53 0.33 10.01
N GLN A 140 -12.63 -0.35 9.71
CA GLN A 140 -12.63 -1.58 8.92
C GLN A 140 -13.74 -1.57 7.87
N PHE A 141 -13.39 -1.99 6.65
CA PHE A 141 -14.33 -2.12 5.53
C PHE A 141 -14.16 -3.47 4.86
N SER A 142 -15.24 -4.06 4.41
CA SER A 142 -15.20 -5.37 3.73
C SER A 142 -14.45 -5.34 2.39
N ASN A 143 -14.45 -4.19 1.70
CA ASN A 143 -13.71 -3.96 0.45
C ASN A 143 -13.52 -2.46 0.20
N LEU A 144 -12.75 -2.12 -0.84
CA LEU A 144 -12.45 -0.73 -1.20
C LEU A 144 -13.66 0.04 -1.73
N SER A 145 -14.69 -0.64 -2.27
CA SER A 145 -15.94 0.00 -2.69
C SER A 145 -16.70 0.56 -1.49
N LYS A 146 -16.74 -0.18 -0.37
CA LYS A 146 -17.37 0.27 0.87
C LYS A 146 -16.62 1.44 1.50
N LEU A 147 -15.30 1.39 1.50
CA LEU A 147 -14.48 2.52 1.94
C LEU A 147 -14.79 3.77 1.09
N LYS A 148 -14.80 3.64 -0.25
CA LYS A 148 -15.13 4.76 -1.15
C LYS A 148 -16.49 5.36 -0.81
N SER A 149 -17.53 4.54 -0.66
CA SER A 149 -18.89 5.01 -0.32
C SER A 149 -18.92 5.79 0.99
N SER A 150 -18.14 5.36 1.99
CA SER A 150 -18.04 6.05 3.27
C SER A 150 -17.34 7.40 3.14
N LEU A 151 -16.29 7.50 2.32
CA LEU A 151 -15.61 8.77 2.03
C LEU A 151 -16.52 9.75 1.28
N GLU A 152 -17.29 9.28 0.31
CA GLU A 152 -18.25 10.10 -0.45
C GLU A 152 -19.38 10.65 0.43
N SER A 153 -19.81 9.92 1.43
CA SER A 153 -20.82 10.36 2.38
C SER A 153 -20.30 11.25 3.50
N GLN A 154 -19.01 11.61 3.50
CA GLN A 154 -18.31 12.41 4.53
C GLN A 154 -18.45 11.83 5.96
N LEU A 155 -18.60 10.51 6.07
CA LEU A 155 -18.74 9.83 7.37
C LEU A 155 -17.39 9.56 8.08
N LEU A 156 -16.26 9.82 7.44
CA LEU A 156 -14.93 9.43 7.93
C LEU A 156 -14.00 10.59 8.33
N PHE A 157 -14.23 11.82 7.93
CA PHE A 157 -13.36 12.97 8.27
C PHE A 157 -14.15 14.26 8.43
#